data_fbf5f169d5ba491bd24a2edeba04df2b
#
_entry.id   fbf5f169d5ba491bd24a2edeba04df2b
#
_cell.length_a   1.000
_cell.length_b   1.000
_cell.length_c   1.000
_cell.angle_alpha   90.00
_cell.angle_beta   90.00
_cell.angle_gamma   90.00
#
_symmetry.space_group_name_H-M   'P 1'
#
loop_
_entity.id
_entity.type
_entity.pdbx_description
1 polymer ?
#
loop_
_entity_poly.entity_id
_entity_poly.type
_entity_poly.pdbx_seq_one_letter_code
_entity_poly.pdbx_strand_id
1 'polypeptide(L)'
;RSVSRGLGDVYKRQPVKTLKENAPVETLKAALHNDKENFFIPTSGNDLTLLRIIPQLTLLVRDNPEARIHLFGYPEWQTYTKDHLESFFELDTYFYSSFYTNNLLPAAINFTQAYRKWYSKEMEERYPKYGMLGFDTGYFFLKGLSKYGSELEKNLPQMDLTPIQTGFKFQRVNNWGGFVNKKVFFVH
;
A
#
# COMPACT_ATOMS: atom_id res chain seq x y z
N ARG A 1 -1.39 -25.06 -0.34
CA ARG A 1 -0.90 -24.59 0.98
C ARG A 1 0.59 -24.89 1.07
N SER A 2 1.44 -24.01 0.60
CA SER A 2 2.86 -24.07 0.88
C SER A 2 3.14 -23.16 2.08
N VAL A 3 3.42 -23.76 3.21
CA VAL A 3 3.96 -23.03 4.37
C VAL A 3 5.44 -22.81 4.07
N SER A 4 5.82 -21.58 3.75
CA SER A 4 7.22 -21.19 3.68
C SER A 4 7.85 -21.36 5.07
N ARG A 5 8.56 -22.44 5.27
CA ARG A 5 9.47 -22.61 6.41
C ARG A 5 10.79 -21.93 6.05
N GLY A 6 10.85 -20.62 6.16
CA GLY A 6 12.09 -19.85 6.03
C GLY A 6 12.42 -19.23 7.37
N LEU A 7 13.65 -19.25 7.77
CA LEU A 7 14.44 -18.48 8.77
C LEU A 7 13.75 -17.54 9.80
N GLY A 8 12.44 -17.61 9.94
CA GLY A 8 11.62 -16.78 10.83
C GLY A 8 11.27 -17.39 12.19
N ASP A 9 11.78 -18.57 12.53
CA ASP A 9 11.45 -19.24 13.81
C ASP A 9 12.05 -18.57 15.05
N VAL A 10 12.87 -17.54 14.88
CA VAL A 10 13.46 -16.76 15.98
C VAL A 10 12.57 -15.60 16.44
N TYR A 11 11.70 -15.12 15.58
CA TYR A 11 10.72 -14.09 15.97
C TYR A 11 9.49 -14.77 16.57
N LYS A 12 9.18 -14.42 17.82
CA LYS A 12 7.94 -14.85 18.49
C LYS A 12 6.78 -14.65 17.52
N ARG A 13 6.11 -15.75 17.14
CA ARG A 13 4.92 -15.68 16.27
C ARG A 13 3.93 -14.73 16.92
N GLN A 14 3.55 -13.70 16.19
CA GLN A 14 2.47 -12.83 16.64
C GLN A 14 1.18 -13.64 16.73
N PRO A 15 0.41 -13.51 17.79
CA PRO A 15 -0.87 -14.20 17.89
C PRO A 15 -1.82 -13.66 16.82
N VAL A 16 -2.20 -14.51 15.87
CA VAL A 16 -3.21 -14.20 14.85
C VAL A 16 -4.52 -14.86 15.26
N LYS A 17 -5.56 -14.04 15.39
CA LYS A 17 -6.92 -14.49 15.64
C LYS A 17 -7.74 -14.27 14.37
N THR A 18 -8.41 -15.31 13.88
CA THR A 18 -9.34 -15.21 12.75
C THR A 18 -10.74 -15.06 13.28
N LEU A 19 -11.39 -13.96 12.94
CA LEU A 19 -12.77 -13.65 13.33
C LEU A 19 -13.67 -13.61 12.08
N LYS A 20 -14.96 -13.77 12.28
CA LYS A 20 -15.94 -13.55 11.20
C LYS A 20 -16.05 -12.05 10.92
N GLU A 21 -16.22 -11.67 9.67
CA GLU A 21 -16.36 -10.26 9.25
C GLU A 21 -17.52 -9.53 9.95
N ASN A 22 -18.59 -10.27 10.29
CA ASN A 22 -19.75 -9.78 11.01
C ASN A 22 -19.73 -10.12 12.51
N ALA A 23 -18.55 -10.35 13.09
CA ALA A 23 -18.42 -10.64 14.50
C ALA A 23 -18.96 -9.48 15.35
N PRO A 24 -19.73 -9.73 16.42
CA PRO A 24 -20.18 -8.68 17.33
C PRO A 24 -19.00 -7.94 17.96
N VAL A 25 -19.19 -6.66 18.32
CA VAL A 25 -18.16 -5.81 18.95
C VAL A 25 -17.58 -6.47 20.21
N GLU A 26 -18.40 -7.18 20.98
CA GLU A 26 -17.94 -7.93 22.16
C GLU A 26 -16.91 -9.02 21.81
N THR A 27 -17.07 -9.67 20.65
CA THR A 27 -16.10 -10.66 20.17
C THR A 27 -14.80 -10.00 19.74
N LEU A 28 -14.87 -8.83 19.10
CA LEU A 28 -13.71 -8.02 18.74
C LEU A 28 -12.98 -7.56 19.99
N LYS A 29 -13.72 -7.07 21.00
CA LYS A 29 -13.18 -6.65 22.29
C LYS A 29 -12.46 -7.79 23.02
N ALA A 30 -13.04 -8.97 23.06
CA ALA A 30 -12.41 -10.15 23.67
C ALA A 30 -11.15 -10.62 22.94
N ALA A 31 -10.95 -10.16 21.71
CA ALA A 31 -9.77 -10.47 20.92
C ALA A 31 -8.60 -9.50 21.16
N LEU A 32 -8.85 -8.32 21.75
CA LEU A 32 -7.82 -7.31 21.98
C LEU A 32 -6.73 -7.78 22.95
N HIS A 33 -5.55 -7.25 22.74
CA HIS A 33 -4.42 -7.30 23.66
C HIS A 33 -4.19 -5.91 24.27
N ASN A 34 -4.22 -5.81 25.59
CA ASN A 34 -4.10 -4.52 26.28
C ASN A 34 -2.70 -3.90 26.17
N ASP A 35 -1.66 -4.75 26.13
CA ASP A 35 -0.27 -4.31 26.17
C ASP A 35 0.42 -4.28 24.80
N LYS A 36 -0.32 -4.50 23.70
CA LYS A 36 0.23 -4.61 22.35
C LYS A 36 -0.57 -3.81 21.34
N GLU A 37 0.06 -3.53 20.19
CA GLU A 37 -0.64 -3.04 19.02
C GLU A 37 -1.62 -4.11 18.48
N ASN A 38 -2.83 -3.70 18.17
CA ASN A 38 -3.89 -4.55 17.63
C ASN A 38 -4.17 -4.14 16.18
N PHE A 39 -3.76 -4.96 15.24
CA PHE A 39 -4.03 -4.71 13.82
C PHE A 39 -5.23 -5.51 13.34
N PHE A 40 -6.23 -4.81 12.87
CA PHE A 40 -7.39 -5.40 12.21
C PHE A 40 -7.18 -5.42 10.70
N ILE A 41 -7.18 -6.62 10.13
CA ILE A 41 -6.95 -6.86 8.70
C ILE A 41 -8.22 -7.50 8.13
N PRO A 42 -9.03 -6.74 7.36
CA PRO A 42 -10.22 -7.32 6.74
C PRO A 42 -9.85 -8.37 5.69
N THR A 43 -10.81 -9.24 5.37
CA THR A 43 -10.62 -10.27 4.35
C THR A 43 -10.69 -9.74 2.92
N SER A 44 -11.23 -8.53 2.74
CA SER A 44 -11.37 -7.85 1.45
C SER A 44 -11.13 -6.35 1.60
N GLY A 45 -10.54 -5.76 0.57
CA GLY A 45 -10.30 -4.31 0.49
C GLY A 45 -11.45 -3.51 -0.13
N ASN A 46 -12.58 -4.13 -0.44
CA ASN A 46 -13.69 -3.43 -1.09
C ASN A 46 -14.45 -2.49 -0.13
N ASP A 47 -15.13 -1.51 -0.71
CA ASP A 47 -15.89 -0.49 0.02
C ASP A 47 -16.99 -1.08 0.90
N LEU A 48 -17.70 -2.12 0.44
CA LEU A 48 -18.75 -2.78 1.23
C LEU A 48 -18.21 -3.39 2.54
N THR A 49 -16.99 -3.90 2.51
CA THR A 49 -16.32 -4.41 3.71
C THR A 49 -16.01 -3.26 4.66
N LEU A 50 -15.49 -2.14 4.15
CA LEU A 50 -15.21 -0.95 4.96
C LEU A 50 -16.47 -0.39 5.61
N LEU A 51 -17.56 -0.25 4.87
CA LEU A 51 -18.84 0.22 5.39
C LEU A 51 -19.38 -0.65 6.54
N ARG A 52 -19.03 -1.93 6.59
CA ARG A 52 -19.43 -2.85 7.66
C ARG A 52 -18.51 -2.79 8.87
N ILE A 53 -17.19 -2.74 8.65
CA ILE A 53 -16.24 -2.89 9.76
C ILE A 53 -15.90 -1.56 10.43
N ILE A 54 -15.87 -0.44 9.69
CA ILE A 54 -15.53 0.88 10.23
C ILE A 54 -16.41 1.23 11.43
N PRO A 55 -17.77 1.16 11.37
CA PRO A 55 -18.59 1.51 12.51
C PRO A 55 -18.31 0.66 13.74
N GLN A 56 -18.01 -0.62 13.55
CA GLN A 56 -17.72 -1.54 14.65
C GLN A 56 -16.37 -1.22 15.29
N LEU A 57 -15.34 -0.93 14.47
CA LEU A 57 -14.02 -0.58 14.97
C LEU A 57 -14.00 0.80 15.63
N THR A 58 -14.74 1.78 15.10
CA THR A 58 -14.91 3.09 15.71
C THR A 58 -15.54 2.98 17.11
N LEU A 59 -16.59 2.18 17.27
CA LEU A 59 -17.16 1.89 18.59
C LEU A 59 -16.15 1.21 19.51
N LEU A 60 -15.40 0.24 18.97
CA LEU A 60 -14.39 -0.47 19.75
C LEU A 60 -13.27 0.46 20.24
N VAL A 61 -12.80 1.39 19.42
CA VAL A 61 -11.80 2.40 19.80
C VAL A 61 -12.34 3.33 20.90
N ARG A 62 -13.56 3.81 20.75
CA ARG A 62 -14.20 4.70 21.72
C ARG A 62 -14.42 4.04 23.08
N ASP A 63 -14.84 2.77 23.06
CA ASP A 63 -15.10 2.01 24.28
C ASP A 63 -13.82 1.49 24.97
N ASN A 64 -12.69 1.51 24.26
CA ASN A 64 -11.42 0.99 24.78
C ASN A 64 -10.26 1.96 24.45
N PRO A 65 -10.24 3.17 25.01
CA PRO A 65 -9.26 4.22 24.67
C PRO A 65 -7.80 3.83 25.01
N GLU A 66 -7.61 2.88 25.91
CA GLU A 66 -6.29 2.37 26.28
C GLU A 66 -5.76 1.32 25.29
N ALA A 67 -6.61 0.76 24.46
CA ALA A 67 -6.21 -0.23 23.47
C ALA A 67 -5.69 0.47 22.21
N ARG A 68 -4.47 0.13 21.81
CA ARG A 68 -3.88 0.61 20.56
C ARG A 68 -4.42 -0.21 19.40
N ILE A 69 -5.33 0.38 18.64
CA ILE A 69 -6.10 -0.28 17.58
C ILE A 69 -5.78 0.38 16.25
N HIS A 70 -5.41 -0.43 15.27
CA HIS A 70 -5.04 0.00 13.93
C HIS A 70 -5.82 -0.79 12.89
N LEU A 71 -6.28 -0.12 11.87
CA LEU A 71 -6.84 -0.76 10.69
C LEU A 71 -5.73 -0.92 9.64
N PHE A 72 -5.50 -2.13 9.17
CA PHE A 72 -4.49 -2.40 8.14
C PHE A 72 -5.12 -3.04 6.90
N GLY A 73 -4.88 -2.46 5.73
CA GLY A 73 -5.59 -2.91 4.55
C GLY A 73 -4.85 -2.82 3.22
N TYR A 74 -5.56 -2.43 2.20
CA TYR A 74 -5.32 -2.79 0.82
C TYR A 74 -5.06 -1.57 -0.08
N PRO A 75 -4.39 -1.76 -1.23
CA PRO A 75 -4.08 -0.69 -2.18
C PRO A 75 -5.30 0.09 -2.67
N GLU A 76 -6.45 -0.55 -2.77
CA GLU A 76 -7.70 0.04 -3.23
C GLU A 76 -8.18 1.19 -2.35
N TRP A 77 -7.78 1.21 -1.07
CA TRP A 77 -8.22 2.23 -0.12
C TRP A 77 -7.81 3.65 -0.49
N GLN A 78 -6.79 3.79 -1.34
CA GLN A 78 -6.44 5.07 -1.93
C GLN A 78 -7.61 5.71 -2.72
N THR A 79 -8.52 4.90 -3.24
CA THR A 79 -9.68 5.39 -4.02
C THR A 79 -10.84 5.80 -3.13
N TYR A 80 -10.87 5.34 -1.89
CA TYR A 80 -11.96 5.55 -0.93
C TYR A 80 -11.69 6.68 0.07
N THR A 81 -10.57 7.38 -0.07
CA THR A 81 -10.20 8.45 0.86
C THR A 81 -11.18 9.62 0.88
N LYS A 82 -11.95 9.86 -0.19
CA LYS A 82 -12.99 10.90 -0.18
C LYS A 82 -14.12 10.59 0.81
N ASP A 83 -14.48 9.30 0.94
CA ASP A 83 -15.65 8.87 1.70
C ASP A 83 -15.29 8.42 3.12
N HIS A 84 -14.05 7.97 3.33
CA HIS A 84 -13.63 7.34 4.58
C HIS A 84 -12.45 8.02 5.27
N LEU A 85 -12.02 9.22 4.82
CA LEU A 85 -10.81 9.87 5.32
C LEU A 85 -10.81 10.05 6.84
N GLU A 86 -11.90 10.59 7.39
CA GLU A 86 -12.03 10.81 8.83
C GLU A 86 -11.94 9.51 9.62
N SER A 87 -12.61 8.46 9.12
CA SER A 87 -12.58 7.14 9.74
C SER A 87 -11.19 6.51 9.66
N PHE A 88 -10.48 6.72 8.57
CA PHE A 88 -9.10 6.24 8.42
C PHE A 88 -8.16 6.91 9.43
N PHE A 89 -8.34 8.18 9.71
CA PHE A 89 -7.59 8.87 10.76
C PHE A 89 -7.99 8.39 12.16
N GLU A 90 -9.30 8.25 12.43
CA GLU A 90 -9.79 7.77 13.73
C GLU A 90 -9.29 6.35 14.06
N LEU A 91 -9.15 5.50 13.04
CA LEU A 91 -8.70 4.11 13.17
C LEU A 91 -7.20 3.92 12.96
N ASP A 92 -6.42 5.00 12.93
CA ASP A 92 -4.97 4.95 12.71
C ASP A 92 -4.60 3.96 11.58
N THR A 93 -5.11 4.26 10.38
CA THR A 93 -5.17 3.30 9.28
C THR A 93 -3.88 3.25 8.50
N TYR A 94 -3.43 2.03 8.23
CA TYR A 94 -2.29 1.72 7.38
C TYR A 94 -2.73 0.90 6.18
N PHE A 95 -2.15 1.14 5.03
CA PHE A 95 -2.27 0.25 3.89
C PHE A 95 -0.98 0.18 3.08
N TYR A 96 -0.84 -0.88 2.29
CA TYR A 96 0.30 -1.05 1.40
C TYR A 96 -0.12 -0.86 -0.05
N SER A 97 0.82 -0.41 -0.88
CA SER A 97 0.59 -0.33 -2.32
C SER A 97 1.91 -0.46 -3.11
N SER A 98 1.85 -0.97 -4.32
CA SER A 98 2.96 -0.91 -5.28
C SER A 98 3.03 0.43 -6.02
N PHE A 99 2.05 1.30 -5.81
CA PHE A 99 1.95 2.63 -6.41
C PHE A 99 1.29 3.59 -5.41
N TYR A 100 1.85 4.80 -5.30
CA TYR A 100 1.31 5.84 -4.44
C TYR A 100 1.72 7.21 -4.99
N THR A 101 0.76 8.12 -5.12
CA THR A 101 1.02 9.49 -5.55
C THR A 101 0.75 10.46 -4.42
N ASN A 102 1.78 11.17 -3.99
CA ASN A 102 1.57 12.35 -3.16
C ASN A 102 1.27 13.54 -4.08
N ASN A 103 0.00 13.88 -4.18
CA ASN A 103 -0.49 14.96 -5.05
C ASN A 103 -0.01 16.36 -4.63
N LEU A 104 0.62 16.50 -3.47
CA LEU A 104 1.19 17.76 -2.98
C LEU A 104 2.64 17.97 -3.45
N LEU A 105 3.29 16.94 -3.96
CA LEU A 105 4.66 17.05 -4.44
C LEU A 105 4.72 17.83 -5.77
N PRO A 106 5.69 18.76 -5.92
CA PRO A 106 5.86 19.54 -7.16
C PRO A 106 5.95 18.66 -8.41
N ALA A 107 6.61 17.50 -8.34
CA ALA A 107 6.72 16.57 -9.47
C ALA A 107 5.36 16.05 -9.94
N ALA A 108 4.46 15.69 -9.02
CA ALA A 108 3.12 15.22 -9.32
C ALA A 108 2.24 16.36 -9.89
N ILE A 109 2.35 17.54 -9.30
CA ILE A 109 1.62 18.75 -9.76
C ILE A 109 2.07 19.10 -11.18
N ASN A 110 3.37 19.23 -11.43
CA ASN A 110 3.93 19.57 -12.73
C ASN A 110 3.56 18.54 -13.80
N PHE A 111 3.62 17.24 -13.47
CA PHE A 111 3.23 16.19 -14.38
C PHE A 111 1.74 16.30 -14.75
N THR A 112 0.87 16.49 -13.77
CA THR A 112 -0.59 16.62 -13.99
C THR A 112 -0.91 17.83 -14.86
N GLN A 113 -0.26 18.98 -14.62
CA GLN A 113 -0.42 20.18 -15.43
C GLN A 113 0.08 19.96 -16.87
N ALA A 114 1.26 19.32 -17.04
CA ALA A 114 1.79 18.98 -18.35
C ALA A 114 0.88 18.03 -19.11
N TYR A 115 0.38 17.00 -18.45
CA TYR A 115 -0.56 16.04 -19.04
C TYR A 115 -1.83 16.74 -19.55
N ARG A 116 -2.44 17.60 -18.72
CA ARG A 116 -3.61 18.38 -19.08
C ARG A 116 -3.34 19.29 -20.30
N LYS A 117 -2.18 19.93 -20.32
CA LYS A 117 -1.75 20.78 -21.44
C LYS A 117 -1.60 20.01 -22.74
N TRP A 118 -0.99 18.81 -22.70
CA TRP A 118 -0.71 18.03 -23.90
C TRP A 118 -1.93 17.28 -24.45
N TYR A 119 -2.79 16.79 -23.56
CA TYR A 119 -3.91 15.94 -23.96
C TYR A 119 -5.28 16.64 -23.88
N SER A 120 -5.33 17.89 -23.40
CA SER A 120 -6.56 18.70 -23.21
C SER A 120 -7.64 17.96 -22.39
N LYS A 121 -7.24 17.06 -21.50
CA LYS A 121 -8.12 16.29 -20.62
C LYS A 121 -7.39 15.88 -19.32
N GLU A 122 -8.18 15.56 -18.32
CA GLU A 122 -7.67 14.98 -17.06
C GLU A 122 -7.26 13.52 -17.26
N MET A 123 -6.35 13.06 -16.39
CA MET A 123 -6.12 11.63 -16.26
C MET A 123 -7.33 10.96 -15.60
N GLU A 124 -7.64 9.74 -16.00
CA GLU A 124 -8.70 8.95 -15.37
C GLU A 124 -8.46 8.80 -13.86
N GLU A 125 -9.54 8.90 -13.09
CA GLU A 125 -9.52 8.67 -11.63
C GLU A 125 -9.46 7.16 -11.30
N ARG A 126 -8.48 6.49 -11.86
CA ARG A 126 -8.20 5.08 -11.57
C ARG A 126 -6.81 4.94 -10.98
N TYR A 127 -6.61 3.92 -10.18
CA TYR A 127 -5.29 3.57 -9.67
C TYR A 127 -4.86 2.20 -10.20
N PRO A 128 -3.60 2.07 -10.65
CA PRO A 128 -2.64 3.15 -10.90
C PRO A 128 -3.11 4.11 -12.01
N LYS A 129 -2.72 5.39 -11.93
CA LYS A 129 -2.92 6.34 -13.04
C LYS A 129 -1.95 5.96 -14.16
N TYR A 130 -2.46 5.45 -15.26
CA TYR A 130 -1.62 4.87 -16.32
C TYR A 130 -0.68 5.87 -16.99
N GLY A 131 -1.05 7.16 -17.07
CA GLY A 131 -0.15 8.20 -17.56
C GLY A 131 1.09 8.36 -16.69
N MET A 132 0.93 8.33 -15.36
CA MET A 132 2.05 8.37 -14.41
C MET A 132 2.85 7.06 -14.44
N LEU A 133 2.20 5.91 -14.51
CA LEU A 133 2.87 4.62 -14.63
C LEU A 133 3.75 4.56 -15.88
N GLY A 134 3.23 4.99 -17.02
CA GLY A 134 3.98 5.04 -18.27
C GLY A 134 5.19 5.97 -18.18
N PHE A 135 5.00 7.15 -17.59
CA PHE A 135 6.09 8.10 -17.37
C PHE A 135 7.18 7.53 -16.43
N ASP A 136 6.80 7.03 -15.27
CA ASP A 136 7.76 6.47 -14.29
C ASP A 136 8.54 5.29 -14.91
N THR A 137 7.84 4.41 -15.66
CA THR A 137 8.46 3.28 -16.34
C THR A 137 9.43 3.75 -17.41
N GLY A 138 9.00 4.64 -18.30
CA GLY A 138 9.85 5.19 -19.36
C GLY A 138 11.06 5.93 -18.79
N TYR A 139 10.82 6.79 -17.81
CA TYR A 139 11.90 7.55 -17.17
C TYR A 139 12.93 6.64 -16.50
N PHE A 140 12.48 5.63 -15.78
CA PHE A 140 13.37 4.67 -15.11
C PHE A 140 14.28 3.96 -16.12
N PHE A 141 13.71 3.34 -17.15
CA PHE A 141 14.51 2.59 -18.12
C PHE A 141 15.37 3.48 -19.02
N LEU A 142 14.87 4.61 -19.48
CA LEU A 142 15.66 5.55 -20.30
C LEU A 142 16.83 6.12 -19.51
N LYS A 143 16.62 6.48 -18.24
CA LYS A 143 17.70 6.94 -17.36
C LYS A 143 18.72 5.85 -17.12
N GLY A 144 18.26 4.62 -16.93
CA GLY A 144 19.13 3.45 -16.75
C GLY A 144 19.96 3.16 -18.01
N LEU A 145 19.33 3.13 -19.18
CA LEU A 145 20.01 2.93 -20.45
C LEU A 145 21.04 4.04 -20.75
N SER A 146 20.66 5.28 -20.49
CA SER A 146 21.58 6.41 -20.65
C SER A 146 22.82 6.32 -19.76
N LYS A 147 22.68 5.74 -18.55
CA LYS A 147 23.76 5.64 -17.57
C LYS A 147 24.61 4.38 -17.75
N TYR A 148 23.98 3.25 -18.06
CA TYR A 148 24.62 1.93 -18.00
C TYR A 148 24.68 1.22 -19.37
N GLY A 149 23.96 1.70 -20.38
CA GLY A 149 23.94 1.10 -21.72
C GLY A 149 23.58 -0.38 -21.67
N SER A 150 24.40 -1.22 -22.29
CA SER A 150 24.26 -2.68 -22.29
C SER A 150 24.40 -3.34 -20.93
N GLU A 151 24.97 -2.67 -19.94
CA GLU A 151 25.15 -3.17 -18.58
C GLU A 151 23.94 -2.87 -17.66
N LEU A 152 22.85 -2.33 -18.21
CA LEU A 152 21.65 -1.97 -17.45
C LEU A 152 21.13 -3.13 -16.60
N GLU A 153 21.06 -4.34 -17.16
CA GLU A 153 20.53 -5.52 -16.47
C GLU A 153 21.27 -5.79 -15.15
N LYS A 154 22.60 -5.69 -15.16
CA LYS A 154 23.43 -5.90 -13.97
C LYS A 154 23.25 -4.81 -12.91
N ASN A 155 22.85 -3.63 -13.34
CA ASN A 155 22.73 -2.44 -12.50
C ASN A 155 21.30 -2.14 -12.04
N LEU A 156 20.29 -2.85 -12.56
CA LEU A 156 18.89 -2.68 -12.16
C LEU A 156 18.65 -2.69 -10.63
N PRO A 157 19.27 -3.61 -9.84
CA PRO A 157 19.07 -3.63 -8.40
C PRO A 157 19.60 -2.41 -7.66
N GLN A 158 20.54 -1.68 -8.27
CA GLN A 158 21.21 -0.51 -7.66
C GLN A 158 20.56 0.82 -8.06
N MET A 159 19.65 0.78 -9.04
CA MET A 159 18.93 1.97 -9.47
C MET A 159 17.90 2.39 -8.45
N ASP A 160 17.98 3.61 -7.99
CA ASP A 160 16.99 4.25 -7.13
C ASP A 160 16.63 5.62 -7.72
N LEU A 161 15.37 5.76 -8.13
CA LEU A 161 14.83 7.00 -8.67
C LEU A 161 13.55 7.33 -7.92
N THR A 162 13.37 8.61 -7.62
CA THR A 162 12.13 9.08 -6.99
C THR A 162 11.01 9.07 -8.03
N PRO A 163 9.98 8.23 -7.88
CA PRO A 163 8.88 8.16 -8.82
C PRO A 163 7.86 9.28 -8.57
N ILE A 164 6.97 9.49 -9.55
CA ILE A 164 5.75 10.26 -9.35
C ILE A 164 4.69 9.41 -8.66
N GLN A 165 4.57 8.14 -9.07
CA GLN A 165 3.58 7.19 -8.57
C GLN A 165 4.18 5.80 -8.34
N THR A 166 4.88 5.24 -9.35
CA THR A 166 5.31 3.85 -9.35
C THR A 166 6.80 3.75 -9.17
N GLY A 167 7.23 3.27 -8.02
CA GLY A 167 8.64 3.04 -7.73
C GLY A 167 9.12 1.68 -8.22
N PHE A 168 10.43 1.60 -8.45
CA PHE A 168 11.07 0.37 -8.90
C PHE A 168 12.19 -0.02 -7.95
N LYS A 169 12.16 -1.28 -7.49
CA LYS A 169 13.23 -1.94 -6.77
C LYS A 169 13.33 -3.36 -7.30
N PHE A 170 14.12 -3.50 -8.34
CA PHE A 170 14.25 -4.80 -9.00
C PHE A 170 15.14 -5.74 -8.20
N GLN A 171 14.69 -6.98 -8.06
CA GLN A 171 15.45 -8.07 -7.52
C GLN A 171 15.40 -9.26 -8.47
N ARG A 172 16.55 -9.88 -8.74
CA ARG A 172 16.60 -11.12 -9.53
C ARG A 172 15.96 -12.27 -8.75
N VAL A 173 15.14 -13.04 -9.42
CA VAL A 173 14.41 -14.16 -8.78
C VAL A 173 15.37 -15.30 -8.44
N ASN A 174 16.25 -15.63 -9.39
CA ASN A 174 17.30 -16.64 -9.25
C ASN A 174 18.34 -16.43 -10.36
N ASN A 175 19.34 -17.31 -10.43
CA ASN A 175 20.43 -17.20 -11.44
C ASN A 175 19.94 -17.30 -12.90
N TRP A 176 18.80 -17.91 -13.14
CA TRP A 176 18.22 -18.14 -14.47
C TRP A 176 16.93 -17.36 -14.72
N GLY A 177 16.38 -16.79 -13.67
CA GLY A 177 15.13 -16.02 -13.73
C GLY A 177 15.34 -14.56 -14.06
N GLY A 178 14.26 -13.91 -14.45
CA GLY A 178 14.19 -12.46 -14.65
C GLY A 178 14.19 -11.68 -13.34
N PHE A 179 13.76 -10.43 -13.44
CA PHE A 179 13.62 -9.52 -12.31
C PHE A 179 12.16 -9.36 -11.90
N VAL A 180 11.92 -9.20 -10.61
CA VAL A 180 10.64 -8.76 -10.06
C VAL A 180 10.82 -7.40 -9.39
N ASN A 181 9.84 -6.53 -9.57
CA ASN A 181 9.78 -5.29 -8.80
C ASN A 181 9.22 -5.58 -7.41
N LYS A 182 10.02 -5.28 -6.38
CA LYS A 182 9.65 -5.45 -4.97
C LYS A 182 9.40 -4.14 -4.24
N LYS A 183 9.25 -3.04 -4.99
CA LYS A 183 8.94 -1.75 -4.36
C LYS A 183 7.51 -1.80 -3.80
N VAL A 184 7.40 -1.48 -2.52
CA VAL A 184 6.13 -1.33 -1.80
C VAL A 184 6.18 0.00 -1.07
N PHE A 185 5.08 0.72 -1.07
CA PHE A 185 4.83 1.88 -0.23
C PHE A 185 3.94 1.44 0.93
N PHE A 186 4.27 1.91 2.11
CA PHE A 186 3.37 1.87 3.25
C PHE A 186 2.85 3.29 3.44
N VAL A 187 1.54 3.41 3.49
CA VAL A 187 0.82 4.69 3.62
C VAL A 187 0.10 4.70 4.95
N HIS A 188 0.27 5.82 5.65
CA HIS A 188 -0.35 6.11 6.94
C HIS A 188 -0.90 7.54 6.91
#